data_65981996a9add7132321e4b74ac78b9e
#
_entry.id   65981996a9add7132321e4b74ac78b9e
#
_cell.length_a   1.000
_cell.length_b   1.000
_cell.length_c   1.000
_cell.angle_alpha   90.00
_cell.angle_beta   90.00
_cell.angle_gamma   90.00
#
_symmetry.space_group_name_H-M   'P 1'
#
loop_
_entity.id
_entity.type
_entity.pdbx_description
1 polymer ?
#
loop_
_entity_poly.entity_id
_entity_poly.type
_entity_poly.pdbx_seq_one_letter_code
_entity_poly.pdbx_strand_id
1 'polypeptide(L)'
;MILLPGICKKEINVMEKYEFDDLKYLEIPLPEELLKLKWYGSFERMNRVIKAKLAKDIPLALKKRLIHELEIIRRMPNEYPLTYKEVLKICHDNFIDFKDDELEQLQDQNAVEWIFIEGKPCFRSDFFDNIIKTRNDYVKRLKDQGKVESREANFTLLNDAISEIKEKGKLAYHFHLKTGMKIKTINSNKKIKVHLPLPLENCQINNFKLLKTVPKYKYLNSGDHPQRTIYFEDNIDDTKEFYVEYKYDNIMEYQELDFSKVLNNQPKFYLHEQAPHIVFTPYLKSLAKEIIKDETNNLIKAKLIYEYITTHITYSFVRNYYTIPNIPEYAALGGKGDCGVQALLFITLCRYVGIPARWQAGLYVTPYDIGNHDWARFYVAPYGWLYADCSFGGSAYRNGDKERWQYYFGHLDPFRMPANSDYQFDLYPTKNFIRQDPYDNQTGEAEYEDRGLYLSDYDLHLEVMEIKKINY
;
A
#
# COMPACT_ATOMS: atom_id res chain seq x y z
N MET A 1 -2.69 -47.20 -37.98
CA MET A 1 -2.80 -47.10 -36.52
C MET A 1 -1.38 -47.02 -35.97
N ILE A 2 -0.87 -45.79 -35.84
CA ILE A 2 0.50 -45.55 -35.35
C ILE A 2 0.30 -44.99 -33.92
N LEU A 3 0.72 -45.76 -32.96
CA LEU A 3 0.77 -45.43 -31.53
C LEU A 3 1.89 -44.40 -31.30
N LEU A 4 1.55 -43.18 -30.92
CA LEU A 4 2.50 -42.20 -30.42
C LEU A 4 2.91 -42.60 -28.97
N PRO A 5 4.20 -42.55 -28.63
CA PRO A 5 4.66 -42.93 -27.29
C PRO A 5 4.23 -41.88 -26.26
N GLY A 6 3.85 -42.36 -25.08
CA GLY A 6 3.36 -41.54 -23.96
C GLY A 6 4.33 -40.44 -23.58
N ILE A 7 3.84 -39.22 -23.63
CA ILE A 7 4.47 -38.05 -22.98
C ILE A 7 4.25 -38.23 -21.48
N CYS A 8 5.31 -38.64 -20.80
CA CYS A 8 5.39 -38.64 -19.36
C CYS A 8 5.04 -37.21 -18.85
N LYS A 9 3.90 -37.07 -18.22
CA LYS A 9 3.53 -35.83 -17.46
C LYS A 9 4.47 -35.72 -16.27
N LYS A 10 5.68 -35.22 -16.47
CA LYS A 10 6.38 -34.51 -15.40
C LYS A 10 5.63 -33.23 -15.18
N GLU A 11 4.80 -33.16 -14.16
CA GLU A 11 4.41 -31.91 -13.59
C GLU A 11 5.71 -31.18 -13.27
N ILE A 12 5.99 -30.11 -14.02
CA ILE A 12 7.10 -29.20 -13.73
C ILE A 12 6.66 -28.51 -12.45
N ASN A 13 7.16 -29.01 -11.33
CA ASN A 13 7.05 -28.38 -10.04
C ASN A 13 7.93 -27.10 -10.10
N VAL A 14 7.38 -25.99 -10.63
CA VAL A 14 8.06 -24.70 -10.78
C VAL A 14 8.07 -23.94 -9.44
N MET A 15 8.11 -24.66 -8.34
CA MET A 15 8.29 -24.07 -7.00
C MET A 15 9.79 -23.96 -6.71
N GLU A 16 10.52 -23.13 -7.47
CA GLU A 16 11.77 -22.58 -6.94
C GLU A 16 11.42 -21.78 -5.68
N LYS A 17 12.19 -21.96 -4.61
CA LYS A 17 12.04 -21.18 -3.39
C LYS A 17 12.09 -19.70 -3.76
N TYR A 18 11.08 -18.94 -3.33
CA TYR A 18 11.06 -17.49 -3.51
C TYR A 18 12.27 -16.86 -2.82
N GLU A 19 12.99 -16.04 -3.55
CA GLU A 19 14.02 -15.17 -3.00
C GLU A 19 13.55 -13.72 -3.08
N PHE A 20 13.62 -13.02 -1.98
CA PHE A 20 13.14 -11.64 -1.88
C PHE A 20 13.80 -10.71 -2.92
N ASP A 21 15.08 -10.89 -3.19
CA ASP A 21 15.85 -10.15 -4.19
C ASP A 21 15.37 -10.35 -5.63
N ASP A 22 14.56 -11.37 -5.90
CA ASP A 22 14.00 -11.63 -7.23
C ASP A 22 12.95 -10.59 -7.65
N LEU A 23 12.40 -9.80 -6.71
CA LEU A 23 11.47 -8.71 -7.02
C LEU A 23 12.02 -7.72 -8.06
N LYS A 24 13.32 -7.50 -8.10
CA LYS A 24 13.98 -6.65 -9.12
C LYS A 24 13.69 -7.08 -10.56
N TYR A 25 13.43 -8.37 -10.80
CA TYR A 25 13.12 -8.87 -12.13
C TYR A 25 11.73 -8.48 -12.65
N LEU A 26 10.87 -7.92 -11.80
CA LEU A 26 9.59 -7.31 -12.23
C LEU A 26 9.80 -6.08 -13.15
N GLU A 27 10.97 -5.45 -13.08
CA GLU A 27 11.35 -4.35 -13.98
C GLU A 27 11.54 -4.80 -15.45
N ILE A 28 11.79 -6.10 -15.67
CA ILE A 28 11.99 -6.63 -17.02
C ILE A 28 10.67 -6.62 -17.78
N PRO A 29 10.62 -6.04 -19.00
CA PRO A 29 9.39 -6.02 -19.79
C PRO A 29 8.96 -7.43 -20.20
N LEU A 30 7.66 -7.63 -20.30
CA LEU A 30 7.11 -8.88 -20.83
C LEU A 30 7.22 -8.91 -22.37
N PRO A 31 7.43 -10.10 -22.97
CA PRO A 31 7.28 -10.31 -24.40
C PRO A 31 5.91 -9.85 -24.91
N GLU A 32 5.88 -9.26 -26.12
CA GLU A 32 4.67 -8.65 -26.69
C GLU A 32 3.47 -9.61 -26.76
N GLU A 33 3.71 -10.88 -27.10
CA GLU A 33 2.65 -11.88 -27.16
C GLU A 33 2.01 -12.15 -25.79
N LEU A 34 2.75 -12.00 -24.69
CA LEU A 34 2.20 -12.11 -23.34
C LEU A 34 1.44 -10.84 -22.94
N LEU A 35 1.91 -9.66 -23.34
CA LEU A 35 1.20 -8.41 -23.11
C LEU A 35 -0.18 -8.41 -23.79
N LYS A 36 -0.29 -8.90 -25.03
CA LYS A 36 -1.57 -9.04 -25.74
C LYS A 36 -2.56 -9.92 -24.98
N LEU A 37 -2.08 -11.04 -24.44
CA LEU A 37 -2.92 -11.93 -23.63
C LEU A 37 -3.32 -11.30 -22.31
N LYS A 38 -2.38 -10.60 -21.65
CA LYS A 38 -2.60 -9.91 -20.37
C LYS A 38 -3.68 -8.83 -20.49
N TRP A 39 -3.56 -7.95 -21.49
CA TRP A 39 -4.52 -6.85 -21.68
C TRP A 39 -5.92 -7.31 -22.11
N TYR A 40 -6.01 -8.41 -22.83
CA TYR A 40 -7.30 -9.04 -23.15
C TYR A 40 -7.89 -9.81 -21.97
N GLY A 41 -7.05 -10.17 -20.96
CA GLY A 41 -7.45 -10.97 -19.80
C GLY A 41 -7.51 -12.47 -20.05
N SER A 42 -6.83 -12.99 -21.09
CA SER A 42 -6.73 -14.45 -21.35
C SER A 42 -5.69 -15.10 -20.44
N PHE A 43 -5.92 -15.05 -19.12
CA PHE A 43 -4.95 -15.49 -18.13
C PHE A 43 -4.63 -16.98 -18.18
N GLU A 44 -5.61 -17.84 -18.46
CA GLU A 44 -5.36 -19.29 -18.63
C GLU A 44 -4.47 -19.59 -19.84
N ARG A 45 -4.72 -18.90 -20.98
CA ARG A 45 -3.88 -19.03 -22.15
C ARG A 45 -2.47 -18.51 -21.88
N MET A 46 -2.37 -17.38 -21.22
CA MET A 46 -1.09 -16.78 -20.80
C MET A 46 -0.29 -17.73 -19.91
N ASN A 47 -0.94 -18.39 -18.93
CA ASN A 47 -0.31 -19.42 -18.08
C ASN A 47 0.30 -20.54 -18.91
N ARG A 48 -0.45 -21.10 -19.89
CA ARG A 48 0.06 -22.15 -20.79
C ARG A 48 1.26 -21.69 -21.62
N VAL A 49 1.22 -20.47 -22.16
CA VAL A 49 2.32 -19.89 -22.96
C VAL A 49 3.56 -19.69 -22.10
N ILE A 50 3.42 -19.14 -20.90
CA ILE A 50 4.53 -18.94 -19.97
C ILE A 50 5.17 -20.28 -19.59
N LYS A 51 4.38 -21.29 -19.21
CA LYS A 51 4.90 -22.64 -18.89
C LYS A 51 5.66 -23.27 -20.06
N ALA A 52 5.17 -23.10 -21.29
CA ALA A 52 5.86 -23.57 -22.47
C ALA A 52 7.19 -22.84 -22.74
N LYS A 53 7.29 -21.54 -22.39
CA LYS A 53 8.55 -20.78 -22.44
C LYS A 53 9.53 -21.23 -21.35
N LEU A 54 9.06 -21.41 -20.12
CA LEU A 54 9.86 -21.87 -18.98
C LEU A 54 10.42 -23.29 -19.17
N ALA A 55 9.80 -24.11 -20.01
CA ALA A 55 10.31 -25.44 -20.39
C ALA A 55 11.51 -25.39 -21.36
N LYS A 56 11.85 -24.22 -21.90
CA LYS A 56 12.98 -23.99 -22.80
C LYS A 56 14.16 -23.42 -22.03
N ASP A 57 15.33 -23.51 -22.64
CA ASP A 57 16.51 -22.77 -22.17
C ASP A 57 16.35 -21.29 -22.52
N ILE A 58 16.11 -20.47 -21.49
CA ILE A 58 15.92 -19.02 -21.59
C ILE A 58 16.79 -18.30 -20.56
N PRO A 59 17.19 -17.05 -20.80
CA PRO A 59 17.99 -16.27 -19.85
C PRO A 59 17.35 -16.22 -18.45
N LEU A 60 18.18 -16.33 -17.40
CA LEU A 60 17.73 -16.35 -16.00
C LEU A 60 16.80 -15.18 -15.67
N ALA A 61 17.14 -13.98 -16.10
CA ALA A 61 16.35 -12.79 -15.84
C ALA A 61 14.91 -12.90 -16.42
N LEU A 62 14.79 -13.41 -17.65
CA LEU A 62 13.46 -13.67 -18.24
C LEU A 62 12.73 -14.80 -17.52
N LYS A 63 13.45 -15.86 -17.12
CA LYS A 63 12.89 -16.98 -16.35
C LYS A 63 12.26 -16.46 -15.03
N LYS A 64 13.01 -15.67 -14.25
CA LYS A 64 12.53 -15.08 -13.00
C LYS A 64 11.35 -14.15 -13.24
N ARG A 65 11.42 -13.27 -14.25
CA ARG A 65 10.29 -12.40 -14.65
C ARG A 65 9.01 -13.19 -14.96
N LEU A 66 9.13 -14.31 -15.68
CA LEU A 66 7.99 -15.14 -16.05
C LEU A 66 7.42 -15.92 -14.85
N ILE A 67 8.25 -16.31 -13.89
CA ILE A 67 7.78 -16.92 -12.63
C ILE A 67 6.93 -15.92 -11.84
N HIS A 68 7.39 -14.67 -11.69
CA HIS A 68 6.59 -13.61 -11.09
C HIS A 68 5.28 -13.37 -11.85
N GLU A 69 5.31 -13.42 -13.17
CA GLU A 69 4.11 -13.20 -13.96
C GLU A 69 3.05 -14.30 -13.81
N LEU A 70 3.47 -15.56 -13.60
CA LEU A 70 2.53 -16.64 -13.24
C LEU A 70 1.75 -16.33 -11.96
N GLU A 71 2.42 -15.76 -10.97
CA GLU A 71 1.79 -15.37 -9.72
C GLU A 71 0.88 -14.14 -9.90
N ILE A 72 1.30 -13.15 -10.68
CA ILE A 72 0.50 -11.97 -11.01
C ILE A 72 -0.82 -12.36 -11.68
N ILE A 73 -0.77 -13.16 -12.74
CA ILE A 73 -1.98 -13.57 -13.47
C ILE A 73 -2.87 -14.53 -12.67
N ARG A 74 -2.33 -15.20 -11.66
CA ARG A 74 -3.11 -16.00 -10.72
C ARG A 74 -3.92 -15.11 -9.76
N ARG A 75 -3.34 -13.98 -9.32
CA ARG A 75 -3.99 -13.04 -8.37
C ARG A 75 -5.03 -12.14 -9.04
N MET A 76 -4.71 -11.61 -10.22
CA MET A 76 -5.52 -10.58 -10.87
C MET A 76 -7.02 -10.89 -10.98
N PRO A 77 -7.47 -12.07 -11.43
CA PRO A 77 -8.92 -12.34 -11.54
C PRO A 77 -9.66 -12.26 -10.19
N ASN A 78 -8.98 -12.60 -9.09
CA ASN A 78 -9.60 -12.58 -7.76
C ASN A 78 -9.77 -11.16 -7.21
N GLU A 79 -9.00 -10.20 -7.71
CA GLU A 79 -9.14 -8.78 -7.34
C GLU A 79 -10.29 -8.10 -8.11
N TYR A 80 -10.70 -8.65 -9.27
CA TYR A 80 -11.72 -8.09 -10.15
C TYR A 80 -12.91 -9.05 -10.34
N PRO A 81 -13.62 -9.41 -9.25
CA PRO A 81 -14.67 -10.43 -9.32
C PRO A 81 -15.99 -9.89 -9.90
N LEU A 82 -16.18 -8.57 -10.01
CA LEU A 82 -17.46 -7.97 -10.34
C LEU A 82 -17.60 -7.72 -11.84
N THR A 83 -18.70 -8.19 -12.40
CA THR A 83 -19.09 -7.89 -13.78
C THR A 83 -19.71 -6.50 -13.90
N TYR A 84 -19.76 -5.94 -15.10
CA TYR A 84 -20.41 -4.66 -15.40
C TYR A 84 -21.86 -4.59 -14.86
N LYS A 85 -22.63 -5.66 -15.03
CA LYS A 85 -24.01 -5.74 -14.56
C LYS A 85 -24.13 -5.72 -13.03
N GLU A 86 -23.23 -6.41 -12.33
CA GLU A 86 -23.21 -6.42 -10.86
C GLU A 86 -22.84 -5.04 -10.31
N VAL A 87 -21.88 -4.37 -10.93
CA VAL A 87 -21.49 -2.99 -10.55
C VAL A 87 -22.66 -2.02 -10.72
N LEU A 88 -23.35 -2.03 -11.88
CA LEU A 88 -24.55 -1.22 -12.10
C LEU A 88 -25.58 -1.46 -11.00
N LYS A 89 -25.86 -2.74 -10.68
CA LYS A 89 -26.82 -3.08 -9.63
C LYS A 89 -26.40 -2.49 -8.27
N ILE A 90 -25.13 -2.61 -7.89
CA ILE A 90 -24.62 -2.04 -6.63
C ILE A 90 -24.80 -0.51 -6.62
N CYS A 91 -24.50 0.17 -7.74
CA CYS A 91 -24.69 1.63 -7.83
C CYS A 91 -26.18 2.00 -7.69
N HIS A 92 -27.09 1.35 -8.40
CA HIS A 92 -28.54 1.59 -8.26
C HIS A 92 -29.07 1.31 -6.86
N ASP A 93 -28.57 0.27 -6.20
CA ASP A 93 -29.02 -0.09 -4.85
C ASP A 93 -28.60 0.96 -3.80
N ASN A 94 -27.48 1.67 -4.01
CA ASN A 94 -26.89 2.55 -3.01
C ASN A 94 -27.02 4.05 -3.30
N PHE A 95 -27.14 4.49 -4.57
CA PHE A 95 -27.34 5.90 -4.92
C PHE A 95 -28.82 6.21 -5.23
N ILE A 96 -29.24 7.45 -4.98
CA ILE A 96 -30.65 7.89 -5.13
C ILE A 96 -31.08 7.89 -6.61
N ASP A 97 -30.21 8.30 -7.52
CA ASP A 97 -30.54 8.67 -8.92
C ASP A 97 -29.45 8.27 -9.91
N PHE A 98 -28.75 7.14 -9.68
CA PHE A 98 -27.68 6.67 -10.54
C PHE A 98 -28.21 6.25 -11.93
N LYS A 99 -27.50 6.65 -12.97
CA LYS A 99 -27.79 6.28 -14.36
C LYS A 99 -26.71 5.36 -14.90
N ASP A 100 -27.06 4.48 -15.83
CA ASP A 100 -26.15 3.45 -16.37
C ASP A 100 -24.92 4.06 -17.07
N ASP A 101 -25.10 5.19 -17.77
CA ASP A 101 -24.02 5.90 -18.48
C ASP A 101 -22.99 6.54 -17.53
N GLU A 102 -23.35 6.75 -16.26
CA GLU A 102 -22.40 7.26 -15.26
C GLU A 102 -21.28 6.28 -14.96
N LEU A 103 -21.49 4.97 -15.11
CA LEU A 103 -20.42 3.99 -14.92
C LEU A 103 -19.31 4.13 -15.97
N GLU A 104 -19.67 4.39 -17.22
CA GLU A 104 -18.68 4.66 -18.29
C GLU A 104 -17.94 5.98 -18.02
N GLN A 105 -18.64 7.02 -17.55
CA GLN A 105 -18.02 8.27 -17.14
C GLN A 105 -17.04 8.09 -15.99
N LEU A 106 -17.35 7.25 -15.00
CA LEU A 106 -16.44 6.91 -13.90
C LEU A 106 -15.20 6.15 -14.39
N GLN A 107 -15.34 5.28 -15.38
CA GLN A 107 -14.21 4.60 -16.03
C GLN A 107 -13.32 5.60 -16.79
N ASP A 108 -13.90 6.47 -17.61
CA ASP A 108 -13.19 7.50 -18.38
C ASP A 108 -12.43 8.50 -17.49
N GLN A 109 -13.00 8.81 -16.33
CA GLN A 109 -12.38 9.67 -15.31
C GLN A 109 -11.36 8.93 -14.41
N ASN A 110 -11.07 7.66 -14.67
CA ASN A 110 -10.23 6.82 -13.81
C ASN A 110 -10.70 6.75 -12.34
N ALA A 111 -11.99 6.96 -12.09
CA ALA A 111 -12.58 6.94 -10.75
C ALA A 111 -12.88 5.53 -10.24
N VAL A 112 -12.85 4.54 -11.11
CA VAL A 112 -12.99 3.12 -10.77
C VAL A 112 -11.89 2.31 -11.46
N GLU A 113 -11.38 1.30 -10.76
CA GLU A 113 -10.34 0.42 -11.31
C GLU A 113 -10.99 -0.82 -11.93
N TRP A 114 -10.58 -1.13 -13.16
CA TRP A 114 -11.13 -2.24 -13.94
C TRP A 114 -10.10 -2.83 -14.89
N ILE A 115 -10.31 -4.09 -15.32
CA ILE A 115 -9.51 -4.79 -16.32
C ILE A 115 -10.42 -5.57 -17.28
N PHE A 116 -9.88 -6.01 -18.41
CA PHE A 116 -10.54 -7.06 -19.18
C PHE A 116 -10.24 -8.45 -18.61
N ILE A 117 -11.27 -9.29 -18.51
CA ILE A 117 -11.15 -10.73 -18.31
C ILE A 117 -11.92 -11.41 -19.44
N GLU A 118 -11.21 -12.16 -20.28
CA GLU A 118 -11.74 -12.72 -21.53
C GLU A 118 -12.49 -11.67 -22.38
N GLY A 119 -11.90 -10.48 -22.50
CA GLY A 119 -12.43 -9.35 -23.27
C GLY A 119 -13.64 -8.63 -22.68
N LYS A 120 -14.06 -8.98 -21.45
CA LYS A 120 -15.17 -8.33 -20.75
C LYS A 120 -14.63 -7.44 -19.65
N PRO A 121 -15.17 -6.21 -19.44
CA PRO A 121 -14.77 -5.36 -18.33
C PRO A 121 -15.20 -6.01 -17.01
N CYS A 122 -14.25 -6.12 -16.08
CA CYS A 122 -14.43 -6.61 -14.72
C CYS A 122 -13.85 -5.60 -13.74
N PHE A 123 -14.50 -5.41 -12.61
CA PHE A 123 -14.22 -4.36 -11.64
C PHE A 123 -13.73 -4.93 -10.31
N ARG A 124 -12.98 -4.12 -9.58
CA ARG A 124 -12.53 -4.46 -8.24
C ARG A 124 -13.69 -4.62 -7.28
N SER A 125 -13.51 -5.48 -6.28
CA SER A 125 -14.50 -5.70 -5.23
C SER A 125 -14.79 -4.44 -4.38
N ASP A 126 -13.81 -3.55 -4.24
CA ASP A 126 -13.87 -2.32 -3.45
C ASP A 126 -14.19 -1.06 -4.28
N PHE A 127 -14.68 -1.20 -5.52
CA PHE A 127 -14.97 -0.06 -6.40
C PHE A 127 -15.94 0.94 -5.78
N PHE A 128 -16.94 0.45 -5.05
CA PHE A 128 -17.94 1.30 -4.42
C PHE A 128 -17.34 2.12 -3.28
N ASP A 129 -16.54 1.49 -2.43
CA ASP A 129 -15.82 2.19 -1.36
C ASP A 129 -14.83 3.23 -1.93
N ASN A 130 -14.21 2.94 -3.07
CA ASN A 130 -13.40 3.92 -3.77
C ASN A 130 -14.22 5.15 -4.19
N ILE A 131 -15.40 4.98 -4.81
CA ILE A 131 -16.26 6.10 -5.22
C ILE A 131 -16.62 6.96 -4.02
N ILE A 132 -17.14 6.37 -2.95
CA ILE A 132 -17.58 7.14 -1.78
C ILE A 132 -16.42 7.79 -1.00
N LYS A 133 -15.22 7.23 -1.07
CA LYS A 133 -14.03 7.80 -0.44
C LYS A 133 -13.43 8.98 -1.25
N THR A 134 -13.62 9.00 -2.56
CA THR A 134 -12.93 9.90 -3.48
C THR A 134 -13.83 10.94 -4.15
N ARG A 135 -15.14 10.67 -4.28
CA ARG A 135 -16.09 11.47 -5.06
C ARG A 135 -17.17 12.10 -4.18
N ASN A 136 -16.92 13.33 -3.73
CA ASN A 136 -17.86 14.06 -2.88
C ASN A 136 -19.24 14.32 -3.54
N ASP A 137 -19.27 14.40 -4.87
CA ASP A 137 -20.48 14.52 -5.67
C ASP A 137 -21.38 13.28 -5.53
N TYR A 138 -20.79 12.09 -5.52
CA TYR A 138 -21.52 10.83 -5.31
C TYR A 138 -21.90 10.59 -3.85
N VAL A 139 -21.06 11.01 -2.89
CA VAL A 139 -21.36 10.90 -1.44
C VAL A 139 -22.65 11.61 -1.10
N LYS A 140 -22.93 12.77 -1.69
CA LYS A 140 -24.19 13.52 -1.47
C LYS A 140 -25.44 12.79 -1.98
N ARG A 141 -25.28 11.80 -2.84
CA ARG A 141 -26.34 10.99 -3.46
C ARG A 141 -26.52 9.64 -2.80
N LEU A 142 -25.78 9.33 -1.72
CA LEU A 142 -25.93 8.07 -0.97
C LEU A 142 -27.31 8.03 -0.31
N LYS A 143 -27.94 6.86 -0.34
CA LYS A 143 -29.15 6.56 0.43
C LYS A 143 -28.88 6.48 1.92
N ASP A 144 -27.69 5.99 2.31
CA ASP A 144 -27.24 5.93 3.72
C ASP A 144 -26.39 7.16 4.07
N GLN A 145 -26.92 8.03 4.93
CA GLN A 145 -26.27 9.28 5.36
C GLN A 145 -25.32 9.10 6.56
N GLY A 146 -25.36 7.98 7.27
CA GLY A 146 -24.51 7.74 8.46
C GLY A 146 -23.00 7.74 8.13
N LYS A 147 -22.62 7.33 6.94
CA LYS A 147 -21.21 7.39 6.46
C LYS A 147 -20.70 8.82 6.27
N VAL A 148 -21.58 9.77 5.95
CA VAL A 148 -21.23 11.18 5.77
C VAL A 148 -20.86 11.83 7.10
N GLU A 149 -21.68 11.60 8.12
CA GLU A 149 -21.48 12.17 9.48
C GLU A 149 -20.17 11.69 10.11
N SER A 150 -19.85 10.42 9.98
CA SER A 150 -18.59 9.86 10.49
C SER A 150 -17.36 10.49 9.83
N ARG A 151 -17.42 10.74 8.51
CA ARG A 151 -16.35 11.39 7.76
C ARG A 151 -16.12 12.85 8.20
N GLU A 152 -17.20 13.61 8.42
CA GLU A 152 -17.12 15.01 8.89
C GLU A 152 -16.54 15.08 10.30
N ALA A 153 -16.97 14.20 11.21
CA ALA A 153 -16.43 14.09 12.56
C ALA A 153 -14.92 13.78 12.55
N ASN A 154 -14.48 12.91 11.65
CA ASN A 154 -13.08 12.58 11.50
C ASN A 154 -12.25 13.79 11.00
N PHE A 155 -12.75 14.58 10.05
CA PHE A 155 -12.08 15.81 9.60
C PHE A 155 -11.99 16.86 10.71
N THR A 156 -13.04 17.00 11.51
CA THR A 156 -13.03 17.90 12.69
C THR A 156 -11.95 17.48 13.68
N LEU A 157 -11.88 16.19 14.02
CA LEU A 157 -10.83 15.64 14.91
C LEU A 157 -9.42 15.96 14.41
N LEU A 158 -9.18 15.81 13.10
CA LEU A 158 -7.87 16.09 12.51
C LEU A 158 -7.52 17.59 12.59
N ASN A 159 -8.47 18.47 12.29
CA ASN A 159 -8.26 19.91 12.35
C ASN A 159 -8.00 20.38 13.79
N ASP A 160 -8.75 19.87 14.76
CA ASP A 160 -8.55 20.17 16.17
C ASP A 160 -7.16 19.69 16.66
N ALA A 161 -6.76 18.49 16.26
CA ALA A 161 -5.44 17.96 16.59
C ALA A 161 -4.30 18.79 15.97
N ILE A 162 -4.44 19.21 14.72
CA ILE A 162 -3.46 20.08 14.04
C ILE A 162 -3.36 21.43 14.71
N SER A 163 -4.47 22.05 15.03
CA SER A 163 -4.50 23.36 15.71
C SER A 163 -3.82 23.27 17.07
N GLU A 164 -4.13 22.23 17.83
CA GLU A 164 -3.55 22.03 19.16
C GLU A 164 -2.05 21.73 19.12
N ILE A 165 -1.58 20.89 18.21
CA ILE A 165 -0.14 20.59 18.11
C ILE A 165 0.67 21.82 17.68
N LYS A 166 0.12 22.68 16.84
CA LYS A 166 0.75 23.95 16.46
C LYS A 166 0.80 24.93 17.64
N GLU A 167 -0.25 24.98 18.46
CA GLU A 167 -0.31 25.86 19.63
C GLU A 167 0.62 25.39 20.75
N LYS A 168 0.62 24.08 21.06
CA LYS A 168 1.35 23.51 22.21
C LYS A 168 2.75 23.03 21.88
N GLY A 169 3.11 22.94 20.60
CA GLY A 169 4.38 22.40 20.12
C GLY A 169 4.45 20.86 20.12
N LYS A 170 3.52 20.18 20.80
CA LYS A 170 3.41 18.71 20.79
C LYS A 170 2.03 18.22 21.15
N LEU A 171 1.69 17.02 20.69
CA LEU A 171 0.45 16.33 21.02
C LEU A 171 0.71 14.84 21.12
N ALA A 172 0.11 14.17 22.11
CA ALA A 172 0.27 12.74 22.30
C ALA A 172 -1.05 12.03 22.63
N TYR A 173 -1.14 10.80 22.17
CA TYR A 173 -2.25 9.90 22.46
C TYR A 173 -1.75 8.53 22.87
N HIS A 174 -2.47 7.93 23.81
CA HIS A 174 -2.37 6.53 24.18
C HIS A 174 -3.35 5.71 23.35
N PHE A 175 -2.87 4.60 22.80
CA PHE A 175 -3.66 3.68 22.00
C PHE A 175 -3.63 2.28 22.62
N HIS A 176 -4.78 1.61 22.57
CA HIS A 176 -4.93 0.19 22.89
C HIS A 176 -5.63 -0.48 21.70
N LEU A 177 -4.94 -1.36 21.03
CA LEU A 177 -5.43 -2.05 19.83
C LEU A 177 -5.40 -3.57 19.99
N LYS A 178 -6.31 -4.22 19.27
CA LYS A 178 -6.28 -5.65 19.03
C LYS A 178 -6.31 -5.87 17.52
N THR A 179 -5.27 -6.51 16.97
CA THR A 179 -5.15 -6.75 15.54
C THR A 179 -4.85 -8.22 15.26
N GLY A 180 -5.28 -8.74 14.12
CA GLY A 180 -5.04 -10.14 13.80
C GLY A 180 -5.69 -10.62 12.51
N MET A 181 -5.67 -11.94 12.35
CA MET A 181 -6.33 -12.61 11.22
C MET A 181 -6.97 -13.93 11.63
N LYS A 182 -8.07 -14.26 10.95
CA LYS A 182 -8.78 -15.53 11.04
C LYS A 182 -8.66 -16.29 9.74
N ILE A 183 -8.09 -17.48 9.78
CA ILE A 183 -7.88 -18.29 8.59
C ILE A 183 -9.20 -18.95 8.17
N LYS A 184 -9.61 -18.73 6.92
CA LYS A 184 -10.82 -19.31 6.30
C LYS A 184 -10.56 -20.67 5.69
N THR A 185 -9.45 -20.78 4.98
CA THR A 185 -9.08 -21.99 4.24
C THR A 185 -8.33 -22.94 5.16
N ILE A 186 -9.08 -23.80 5.84
CA ILE A 186 -8.53 -24.75 6.79
C ILE A 186 -7.98 -25.95 6.03
N ASN A 187 -6.69 -26.20 6.21
CA ASN A 187 -6.04 -27.41 5.75
C ASN A 187 -5.64 -28.20 7.01
N SER A 188 -6.59 -28.98 7.52
CA SER A 188 -6.40 -29.78 8.75
C SER A 188 -5.14 -30.65 8.62
N ASN A 189 -4.30 -30.61 9.65
CA ASN A 189 -2.99 -31.28 9.77
C ASN A 189 -1.81 -30.58 9.09
N LYS A 190 -1.92 -29.33 8.62
CA LYS A 190 -0.77 -28.57 8.13
C LYS A 190 -0.35 -27.49 9.12
N LYS A 191 0.96 -27.30 9.18
CA LYS A 191 1.58 -26.23 9.94
C LYS A 191 1.38 -24.91 9.22
N ILE A 192 0.97 -23.89 9.97
CA ILE A 192 0.80 -22.53 9.47
C ILE A 192 1.82 -21.59 10.13
N LYS A 193 2.33 -20.66 9.36
CA LYS A 193 3.19 -19.57 9.79
C LYS A 193 2.47 -18.26 9.56
N VAL A 194 2.49 -17.38 10.54
CA VAL A 194 1.80 -16.09 10.49
C VAL A 194 2.71 -14.98 11.03
N HIS A 195 2.76 -13.86 10.30
CA HIS A 195 3.36 -12.61 10.74
C HIS A 195 2.27 -11.57 10.94
N LEU A 196 2.21 -10.93 12.09
CA LEU A 196 1.35 -9.78 12.33
C LEU A 196 2.19 -8.53 12.57
N PRO A 197 1.85 -7.37 11.97
CA PRO A 197 2.60 -6.12 12.16
C PRO A 197 2.44 -5.58 13.57
N LEU A 198 3.49 -4.91 14.05
CA LEU A 198 3.53 -4.23 15.34
C LEU A 198 4.07 -2.81 15.20
N PRO A 199 3.71 -1.89 16.13
CA PRO A 199 4.22 -0.52 16.13
C PRO A 199 5.75 -0.47 16.19
N LEU A 200 6.37 0.36 15.34
CA LEU A 200 7.81 0.67 15.35
C LEU A 200 8.14 1.65 16.47
N GLU A 201 9.17 1.35 17.28
CA GLU A 201 9.58 2.18 18.43
C GLU A 201 10.69 3.20 18.09
N ASN A 202 11.06 3.38 16.85
CA ASN A 202 12.19 4.23 16.45
C ASN A 202 11.81 5.62 15.90
N CYS A 203 10.56 6.02 16.01
CA CYS A 203 10.06 7.29 15.49
C CYS A 203 9.16 7.98 16.53
N GLN A 204 7.86 8.08 16.22
CA GLN A 204 6.85 8.73 17.06
C GLN A 204 6.25 7.81 18.13
N ILE A 205 6.53 6.52 18.08
CA ILE A 205 5.96 5.53 19.00
C ILE A 205 6.85 5.34 20.20
N ASN A 206 6.22 5.37 21.38
CA ASN A 206 6.86 5.15 22.68
C ASN A 206 6.01 4.20 23.54
N ASN A 207 6.58 3.69 24.61
CA ASN A 207 5.89 2.91 25.63
C ASN A 207 5.10 1.71 25.08
N PHE A 208 5.60 1.06 24.03
CA PHE A 208 4.99 -0.15 23.49
C PHE A 208 4.91 -1.25 24.54
N LYS A 209 3.75 -1.88 24.70
CA LYS A 209 3.51 -3.03 25.58
C LYS A 209 2.67 -4.07 24.88
N LEU A 210 3.22 -5.25 24.65
CA LEU A 210 2.47 -6.43 24.24
C LEU A 210 1.68 -6.96 25.45
N LEU A 211 0.36 -7.04 25.34
CA LEU A 211 -0.54 -7.46 26.42
C LEU A 211 -0.94 -8.93 26.29
N LYS A 212 -1.33 -9.34 25.10
CA LYS A 212 -1.84 -10.69 24.85
C LYS A 212 -1.54 -11.14 23.43
N THR A 213 -1.34 -12.44 23.25
CA THR A 213 -1.26 -13.09 21.94
C THR A 213 -2.06 -14.38 21.93
N VAL A 214 -2.63 -14.71 20.79
CA VAL A 214 -3.28 -15.99 20.54
C VAL A 214 -2.90 -16.43 19.12
N PRO A 215 -2.31 -17.60 18.96
CA PRO A 215 -1.68 -18.45 20.00
C PRO A 215 -0.42 -17.81 20.62
N LYS A 216 0.36 -18.55 21.41
CA LYS A 216 1.66 -18.07 21.88
C LYS A 216 2.60 -17.86 20.67
N TYR A 217 3.22 -16.69 20.60
CA TYR A 217 4.17 -16.38 19.52
C TYR A 217 5.48 -17.16 19.66
N LYS A 218 6.19 -17.30 18.53
CA LYS A 218 7.51 -17.93 18.46
C LYS A 218 8.65 -16.92 18.47
N TYR A 219 8.42 -15.77 17.80
CA TYR A 219 9.43 -14.73 17.68
C TYR A 219 8.80 -13.33 17.65
N LEU A 220 9.48 -12.36 18.23
CA LEU A 220 9.12 -10.96 18.23
C LEU A 220 10.33 -10.16 17.71
N ASN A 221 10.14 -9.41 16.64
CA ASN A 221 11.18 -8.52 16.10
C ASN A 221 11.50 -7.38 17.08
N SER A 222 12.75 -6.89 17.04
CA SER A 222 13.15 -5.67 17.77
C SER A 222 12.28 -4.47 17.42
N GLY A 223 12.22 -3.49 18.32
CA GLY A 223 11.37 -2.30 18.15
C GLY A 223 11.71 -1.45 16.92
N ASP A 224 12.93 -1.56 16.40
CA ASP A 224 13.48 -0.83 15.27
C ASP A 224 13.58 -1.63 13.97
N HIS A 225 13.07 -2.88 13.96
CA HIS A 225 13.12 -3.71 12.74
C HIS A 225 12.33 -3.04 11.60
N PRO A 226 12.91 -2.88 10.38
CA PRO A 226 12.31 -2.08 9.31
C PRO A 226 10.89 -2.47 8.89
N GLN A 227 10.53 -3.75 9.01
CA GLN A 227 9.14 -4.24 8.91
C GLN A 227 8.86 -5.11 10.14
N ARG A 228 8.49 -4.45 11.24
CA ARG A 228 8.34 -5.09 12.55
C ARG A 228 7.14 -6.01 12.60
N THR A 229 7.37 -7.27 12.95
CA THR A 229 6.32 -8.27 13.13
C THR A 229 6.49 -9.09 14.40
N ILE A 230 5.40 -9.71 14.82
CA ILE A 230 5.38 -10.85 15.72
C ILE A 230 5.05 -12.10 14.90
N TYR A 231 5.83 -13.17 15.10
CA TYR A 231 5.75 -14.40 14.32
C TYR A 231 5.14 -15.53 15.11
N PHE A 232 4.22 -16.23 14.47
CA PHE A 232 3.55 -17.41 14.98
C PHE A 232 3.82 -18.62 14.09
N GLU A 233 3.84 -19.79 14.70
CA GLU A 233 3.91 -21.06 14.04
C GLU A 233 3.11 -22.07 14.84
N ASP A 234 2.07 -22.65 14.26
CA ASP A 234 1.15 -23.54 14.94
C ASP A 234 0.49 -24.53 13.97
N ASN A 235 -0.12 -25.57 14.50
CA ASN A 235 -1.01 -26.44 13.73
C ASN A 235 -2.39 -25.81 13.69
N ILE A 236 -3.01 -25.81 12.51
CA ILE A 236 -4.35 -25.23 12.35
C ILE A 236 -5.42 -26.24 12.75
N ASP A 237 -6.43 -25.78 13.45
CA ASP A 237 -7.71 -26.43 13.68
C ASP A 237 -8.85 -25.62 13.04
N ASP A 238 -10.10 -26.08 13.19
CA ASP A 238 -11.24 -25.58 12.42
C ASP A 238 -11.56 -24.07 12.58
N THR A 239 -11.02 -23.39 13.58
CA THR A 239 -11.34 -21.98 13.86
C THR A 239 -10.13 -21.16 14.26
N LYS A 240 -8.99 -21.43 13.67
CA LYS A 240 -7.75 -20.79 14.11
C LYS A 240 -7.73 -19.29 13.87
N GLU A 241 -7.60 -18.56 14.95
CA GLU A 241 -7.40 -17.12 14.98
C GLU A 241 -5.99 -16.80 15.50
N PHE A 242 -5.35 -15.85 14.85
CA PHE A 242 -4.08 -15.27 15.28
C PHE A 242 -4.31 -13.82 15.60
N TYR A 243 -4.08 -13.39 16.84
CA TYR A 243 -4.19 -12.00 17.20
C TYR A 243 -3.17 -11.56 18.23
N VAL A 244 -2.93 -10.26 18.24
CA VAL A 244 -2.13 -9.55 19.21
C VAL A 244 -2.95 -8.40 19.81
N GLU A 245 -2.80 -8.19 21.10
CA GLU A 245 -3.34 -7.05 21.83
C GLU A 245 -2.17 -6.27 22.41
N TYR A 246 -2.12 -4.99 22.16
CA TYR A 246 -0.99 -4.14 22.53
C TYR A 246 -1.41 -2.70 22.81
N LYS A 247 -0.54 -2.00 23.55
CA LYS A 247 -0.65 -0.56 23.86
C LYS A 247 0.59 0.15 23.38
N TYR A 248 0.44 1.43 23.04
CA TYR A 248 1.54 2.33 22.72
C TYR A 248 1.11 3.79 22.90
N ASP A 249 2.10 4.67 23.02
CA ASP A 249 1.90 6.10 22.97
C ASP A 249 2.45 6.63 21.65
N ASN A 250 1.68 7.49 20.98
CA ASN A 250 2.14 8.21 19.80
C ASN A 250 2.32 9.68 20.17
N ILE A 251 3.53 10.19 20.00
CA ILE A 251 3.92 11.55 20.33
C ILE A 251 4.36 12.26 19.07
N MET A 252 3.64 13.29 18.69
CA MET A 252 3.99 14.16 17.56
C MET A 252 4.41 15.54 18.07
N GLU A 253 5.54 16.01 17.52
CA GLU A 253 6.09 17.33 17.79
C GLU A 253 5.92 18.23 16.56
N TYR A 254 5.71 19.53 16.81
CA TYR A 254 5.65 20.56 15.79
C TYR A 254 6.93 21.39 15.81
N GLN A 255 7.48 21.62 14.63
CA GLN A 255 8.54 22.60 14.42
C GLN A 255 8.19 23.49 13.23
N GLU A 256 8.35 24.80 13.40
CA GLU A 256 8.14 25.73 12.29
C GLU A 256 9.27 25.56 11.25
N LEU A 257 8.88 25.48 9.98
CA LEU A 257 9.81 25.31 8.86
C LEU A 257 10.13 26.67 8.21
N ASP A 258 11.34 27.14 8.41
CA ASP A 258 11.87 28.37 7.80
C ASP A 258 12.77 27.98 6.60
N PHE A 259 12.30 28.24 5.40
CA PHE A 259 13.02 27.88 4.17
C PHE A 259 14.40 28.57 4.05
N SER A 260 14.56 29.73 4.70
CA SER A 260 15.84 30.47 4.69
C SER A 260 16.95 29.82 5.54
N LYS A 261 16.58 28.93 6.47
CA LYS A 261 17.51 28.23 7.36
C LYS A 261 18.07 26.93 6.79
N VAL A 262 17.60 26.51 5.62
CA VAL A 262 18.06 25.26 4.99
C VAL A 262 19.54 25.36 4.66
N LEU A 263 20.30 24.35 5.09
CA LEU A 263 21.74 24.30 4.85
C LEU A 263 22.04 23.93 3.38
N ASN A 264 23.08 24.54 2.80
CA ASN A 264 23.52 24.24 1.44
C ASN A 264 24.12 22.82 1.33
N ASN A 265 24.79 22.34 2.40
CA ASN A 265 25.36 21.01 2.44
C ASN A 265 24.35 20.02 3.03
N GLN A 266 23.77 19.19 2.19
CA GLN A 266 22.79 18.17 2.55
C GLN A 266 23.44 16.77 2.55
N PRO A 267 23.02 15.84 3.43
CA PRO A 267 23.56 14.49 3.47
C PRO A 267 23.16 13.66 2.23
N LYS A 268 23.94 12.62 1.94
CA LYS A 268 23.79 11.76 0.75
C LYS A 268 23.48 10.30 1.12
N PHE A 269 22.44 10.07 1.89
CA PHE A 269 21.89 8.74 2.17
C PHE A 269 20.49 8.62 1.59
N TYR A 270 19.94 7.43 1.42
CA TYR A 270 18.58 7.20 0.85
C TYR A 270 18.33 7.95 -0.47
N LEU A 271 19.33 7.98 -1.37
CA LEU A 271 19.26 8.62 -2.70
C LEU A 271 19.28 7.58 -3.84
N HIS A 272 19.41 6.30 -3.53
CA HIS A 272 19.57 5.25 -4.52
C HIS A 272 18.22 4.76 -5.05
N GLU A 273 18.27 4.20 -6.25
CA GLU A 273 17.15 3.45 -6.82
C GLU A 273 16.91 2.14 -6.05
N GLN A 274 15.69 1.65 -6.11
CA GLN A 274 15.28 0.38 -5.50
C GLN A 274 14.22 -0.28 -6.39
N ALA A 275 14.71 -1.11 -7.32
CA ALA A 275 13.86 -1.83 -8.27
C ALA A 275 12.88 -2.79 -7.54
N PRO A 276 11.67 -2.97 -8.06
CA PRO A 276 11.17 -2.53 -9.37
C PRO A 276 10.54 -1.14 -9.37
N HIS A 277 10.33 -0.50 -8.22
CA HIS A 277 9.47 0.69 -8.15
C HIS A 277 10.22 2.01 -8.03
N ILE A 278 11.18 2.14 -7.11
CA ILE A 278 11.95 3.38 -7.00
C ILE A 278 13.03 3.36 -8.09
N VAL A 279 12.64 3.75 -9.30
CA VAL A 279 13.50 3.75 -10.50
C VAL A 279 13.39 5.08 -11.21
N PHE A 280 14.54 5.67 -11.55
CA PHE A 280 14.61 6.98 -12.20
C PHE A 280 14.45 6.86 -13.72
N THR A 281 13.22 6.59 -14.17
CA THR A 281 12.92 6.49 -15.60
C THR A 281 13.14 7.83 -16.33
N PRO A 282 13.31 7.83 -17.65
CA PRO A 282 13.40 9.07 -18.43
C PRO A 282 12.22 10.02 -18.20
N TYR A 283 11.02 9.47 -18.07
CA TYR A 283 9.82 10.26 -17.80
C TYR A 283 9.84 10.92 -16.42
N LEU A 284 10.13 10.16 -15.36
CA LEU A 284 10.20 10.69 -14.00
C LEU A 284 11.32 11.70 -13.82
N LYS A 285 12.47 11.52 -14.52
CA LYS A 285 13.55 12.52 -14.57
C LYS A 285 13.12 13.83 -15.21
N SER A 286 12.36 13.77 -16.32
CA SER A 286 11.82 14.97 -16.97
C SER A 286 10.81 15.67 -16.07
N LEU A 287 9.85 14.91 -15.54
CA LEU A 287 8.84 15.43 -14.63
C LEU A 287 9.45 16.13 -13.41
N ALA A 288 10.43 15.50 -12.76
CA ALA A 288 11.11 16.11 -11.61
C ALA A 288 11.73 17.47 -11.96
N LYS A 289 12.40 17.57 -13.11
CA LYS A 289 13.01 18.84 -13.58
C LYS A 289 11.94 19.90 -13.90
N GLU A 290 10.83 19.51 -14.49
CA GLU A 290 9.72 20.42 -14.78
C GLU A 290 9.10 20.99 -13.51
N ILE A 291 8.96 20.16 -12.46
CA ILE A 291 8.40 20.55 -11.16
C ILE A 291 9.33 21.54 -10.44
N ILE A 292 10.63 21.18 -10.28
CA ILE A 292 11.55 21.98 -9.48
C ILE A 292 12.20 23.14 -10.24
N LYS A 293 12.23 23.08 -11.59
CA LYS A 293 12.92 24.06 -12.45
C LYS A 293 14.38 24.29 -11.98
N ASP A 294 14.72 25.55 -11.71
CA ASP A 294 16.05 25.97 -11.27
C ASP A 294 16.17 26.09 -9.74
N GLU A 295 15.19 25.58 -8.97
CA GLU A 295 15.21 25.63 -7.51
C GLU A 295 16.39 24.85 -6.92
N THR A 296 17.10 25.43 -5.97
CA THR A 296 18.28 24.83 -5.32
C THR A 296 18.01 24.42 -3.87
N ASN A 297 17.07 25.09 -3.18
CA ASN A 297 16.71 24.80 -1.80
C ASN A 297 15.95 23.48 -1.67
N ASN A 298 16.49 22.53 -0.94
CA ASN A 298 15.91 21.19 -0.85
C ASN A 298 14.52 21.15 -0.18
N LEU A 299 14.23 22.05 0.76
CA LEU A 299 12.91 22.14 1.37
C LEU A 299 11.87 22.68 0.38
N ILE A 300 12.24 23.67 -0.44
CA ILE A 300 11.38 24.22 -1.50
C ILE A 300 11.16 23.16 -2.59
N LYS A 301 12.20 22.44 -3.04
CA LYS A 301 12.05 21.34 -4.00
C LYS A 301 11.06 20.28 -3.49
N ALA A 302 11.21 19.82 -2.23
CA ALA A 302 10.32 18.85 -1.63
C ALA A 302 8.87 19.38 -1.58
N LYS A 303 8.69 20.67 -1.27
CA LYS A 303 7.36 21.31 -1.24
C LYS A 303 6.73 21.37 -2.64
N LEU A 304 7.48 21.74 -3.66
CA LEU A 304 7.00 21.74 -5.05
C LEU A 304 6.55 20.34 -5.50
N ILE A 305 7.33 19.30 -5.15
CA ILE A 305 6.96 17.91 -5.43
C ILE A 305 5.67 17.51 -4.69
N TYR A 306 5.56 17.85 -3.41
CA TYR A 306 4.36 17.61 -2.62
C TYR A 306 3.13 18.32 -3.20
N GLU A 307 3.26 19.61 -3.54
CA GLU A 307 2.20 20.41 -4.15
C GLU A 307 1.77 19.82 -5.50
N TYR A 308 2.73 19.42 -6.35
CA TYR A 308 2.42 18.74 -7.60
C TYR A 308 1.59 17.47 -7.36
N ILE A 309 2.02 16.58 -6.48
CA ILE A 309 1.33 15.32 -6.22
C ILE A 309 -0.07 15.57 -5.67
N THR A 310 -0.20 16.43 -4.66
CA THR A 310 -1.47 16.70 -3.99
C THR A 310 -2.52 17.39 -4.87
N THR A 311 -2.07 18.08 -5.93
CA THR A 311 -2.96 18.82 -6.84
C THR A 311 -3.21 18.11 -8.17
N HIS A 312 -2.30 17.23 -8.64
CA HIS A 312 -2.39 16.57 -9.95
C HIS A 312 -2.69 15.06 -9.86
N ILE A 313 -2.37 14.42 -8.73
CA ILE A 313 -2.65 12.98 -8.58
C ILE A 313 -3.93 12.80 -7.77
N THR A 314 -4.99 12.35 -8.44
CA THR A 314 -6.27 12.04 -7.79
C THR A 314 -6.15 10.79 -6.93
N TYR A 315 -6.67 10.85 -5.69
CA TYR A 315 -6.74 9.64 -4.88
C TYR A 315 -7.67 8.61 -5.53
N SER A 316 -7.20 7.39 -5.65
CA SER A 316 -7.97 6.25 -6.14
C SER A 316 -7.36 4.96 -5.62
N PHE A 317 -8.19 4.01 -5.21
CA PHE A 317 -7.71 2.67 -4.92
C PHE A 317 -7.09 2.07 -6.17
N VAL A 318 -6.02 1.30 -5.99
CA VAL A 318 -5.31 0.63 -7.07
C VAL A 318 -5.24 -0.88 -6.81
N ARG A 319 -4.96 -1.65 -7.85
CA ARG A 319 -4.71 -3.08 -7.71
C ARG A 319 -3.47 -3.35 -6.84
N ASN A 320 -3.31 -4.60 -6.41
CA ASN A 320 -2.17 -5.02 -5.60
C ASN A 320 -0.85 -4.53 -6.22
N TYR A 321 -0.02 -3.88 -5.42
CA TYR A 321 1.25 -3.26 -5.84
C TYR A 321 2.18 -4.22 -6.57
N TYR A 322 2.18 -5.50 -6.18
CA TYR A 322 2.94 -6.55 -6.85
C TYR A 322 2.53 -6.74 -8.32
N THR A 323 1.35 -6.30 -8.73
CA THR A 323 0.84 -6.43 -10.11
C THR A 323 1.14 -5.18 -10.97
N ILE A 324 1.66 -4.11 -10.38
CA ILE A 324 1.99 -2.85 -11.06
C ILE A 324 3.50 -2.84 -11.39
N PRO A 325 3.90 -2.66 -12.66
CA PRO A 325 5.33 -2.75 -13.04
C PRO A 325 6.21 -1.66 -12.42
N ASN A 326 5.77 -0.41 -12.43
CA ASN A 326 6.45 0.73 -11.85
C ASN A 326 5.41 1.66 -11.23
N ILE A 327 5.31 1.65 -9.91
CA ILE A 327 4.28 2.40 -9.18
C ILE A 327 4.40 3.92 -9.34
N PRO A 328 5.58 4.56 -9.20
CA PRO A 328 5.72 6.00 -9.41
C PRO A 328 5.36 6.45 -10.82
N GLU A 329 5.77 5.71 -11.84
CA GLU A 329 5.46 6.04 -13.23
C GLU A 329 3.97 5.80 -13.55
N TYR A 330 3.39 4.73 -13.00
CA TYR A 330 1.94 4.48 -13.05
C TYR A 330 1.13 5.67 -12.48
N ALA A 331 1.55 6.19 -11.31
CA ALA A 331 0.92 7.36 -10.71
C ALA A 331 1.04 8.60 -11.60
N ALA A 332 2.25 8.90 -12.07
CA ALA A 332 2.54 10.13 -12.79
C ALA A 332 1.91 10.16 -14.20
N LEU A 333 1.85 9.00 -14.89
CA LEU A 333 1.20 8.87 -16.20
C LEU A 333 -0.33 8.79 -16.07
N GLY A 334 -0.83 8.06 -15.07
CA GLY A 334 -2.26 7.85 -14.87
C GLY A 334 -2.98 8.97 -14.13
N GLY A 335 -2.26 9.89 -13.49
CA GLY A 335 -2.83 10.97 -12.68
C GLY A 335 -3.63 10.49 -11.47
N LYS A 336 -3.41 9.25 -11.02
CA LYS A 336 -4.16 8.63 -9.92
C LYS A 336 -3.29 7.70 -9.08
N GLY A 337 -3.69 7.50 -7.82
CA GLY A 337 -3.08 6.54 -6.92
C GLY A 337 -3.58 6.67 -5.49
N ASP A 338 -3.45 5.58 -4.73
CA ASP A 338 -3.72 5.58 -3.30
C ASP A 338 -2.56 6.19 -2.48
N CYS A 339 -2.59 6.01 -1.15
CA CYS A 339 -1.59 6.60 -0.26
C CYS A 339 -0.17 6.13 -0.58
N GLY A 340 0.05 4.84 -0.76
CA GLY A 340 1.37 4.28 -1.04
C GLY A 340 1.88 4.63 -2.44
N VAL A 341 1.00 4.64 -3.43
CA VAL A 341 1.34 5.09 -4.79
C VAL A 341 1.82 6.54 -4.81
N GLN A 342 1.12 7.43 -4.11
CA GLN A 342 1.51 8.83 -3.98
C GLN A 342 2.80 9.00 -3.16
N ALA A 343 2.96 8.23 -2.08
CA ALA A 343 4.18 8.24 -1.27
C ALA A 343 5.41 7.78 -2.07
N LEU A 344 5.29 6.72 -2.86
CA LEU A 344 6.38 6.23 -3.71
C LEU A 344 6.77 7.22 -4.81
N LEU A 345 5.79 7.90 -5.41
CA LEU A 345 6.07 8.97 -6.37
C LEU A 345 6.86 10.11 -5.70
N PHE A 346 6.42 10.55 -4.51
CA PHE A 346 7.14 11.56 -3.73
C PHE A 346 8.58 11.13 -3.41
N ILE A 347 8.77 9.91 -2.90
CA ILE A 347 10.09 9.36 -2.56
C ILE A 347 10.99 9.31 -3.79
N THR A 348 10.48 8.82 -4.92
CA THR A 348 11.27 8.67 -6.15
C THR A 348 11.72 10.01 -6.71
N LEU A 349 10.81 10.98 -6.79
CA LEU A 349 11.14 12.32 -7.26
C LEU A 349 12.13 13.04 -6.30
N CYS A 350 11.92 12.94 -4.98
CA CYS A 350 12.85 13.48 -3.98
C CYS A 350 14.24 12.88 -4.08
N ARG A 351 14.36 11.54 -4.15
CA ARG A 351 15.67 10.87 -4.29
C ARG A 351 16.39 11.31 -5.55
N TYR A 352 15.69 11.43 -6.67
CA TYR A 352 16.28 11.87 -7.93
C TYR A 352 16.84 13.30 -7.86
N VAL A 353 16.14 14.23 -7.18
CA VAL A 353 16.59 15.63 -7.06
C VAL A 353 17.55 15.86 -5.88
N GLY A 354 18.06 14.79 -5.24
CA GLY A 354 19.07 14.82 -4.20
C GLY A 354 18.54 15.06 -2.79
N ILE A 355 17.26 14.77 -2.54
CA ILE A 355 16.63 14.83 -1.21
C ILE A 355 16.49 13.41 -0.66
N PRO A 356 17.15 13.07 0.47
CA PRO A 356 16.96 11.76 1.09
C PRO A 356 15.49 11.52 1.43
N ALA A 357 14.95 10.41 0.97
CA ALA A 357 13.54 10.08 1.23
C ALA A 357 13.35 8.58 1.44
N ARG A 358 12.44 8.21 2.36
CA ARG A 358 12.16 6.84 2.72
C ARG A 358 10.68 6.63 3.00
N TRP A 359 10.28 5.37 2.99
CA TRP A 359 8.94 4.89 3.26
C TRP A 359 8.64 4.85 4.75
N GLN A 360 7.37 5.09 5.09
CA GLN A 360 6.80 4.72 6.35
C GLN A 360 5.33 4.31 6.12
N ALA A 361 4.91 3.20 6.71
CA ALA A 361 3.57 2.63 6.55
C ALA A 361 3.10 1.92 7.81
N GLY A 362 1.80 1.74 7.92
CA GLY A 362 1.16 1.04 9.03
C GLY A 362 -0.34 1.28 9.07
N LEU A 363 -0.86 1.74 10.20
CA LEU A 363 -2.28 2.00 10.37
C LEU A 363 -2.55 3.49 10.59
N TYR A 364 -3.66 3.95 10.04
CA TYR A 364 -4.37 5.13 10.47
C TYR A 364 -5.42 4.71 11.50
N VAL A 365 -5.44 5.35 12.67
CA VAL A 365 -6.25 4.91 13.82
C VAL A 365 -6.90 6.11 14.49
N THR A 366 -8.20 6.26 14.33
CA THR A 366 -9.04 7.25 15.03
C THR A 366 -10.26 6.59 15.65
N PRO A 367 -11.05 7.29 16.47
CA PRO A 367 -12.34 6.79 16.95
C PRO A 367 -13.37 6.52 15.84
N TYR A 368 -13.14 7.07 14.64
CA TYR A 368 -14.09 7.04 13.53
C TYR A 368 -13.65 6.13 12.38
N ASP A 369 -12.36 5.85 12.27
CA ASP A 369 -11.79 5.08 11.17
C ASP A 369 -10.51 4.36 11.60
N ILE A 370 -10.32 3.12 11.18
CA ILE A 370 -9.10 2.36 11.30
C ILE A 370 -8.81 1.64 9.99
N GLY A 371 -7.61 1.80 9.46
CA GLY A 371 -7.24 1.16 8.20
C GLY A 371 -5.77 1.32 7.88
N ASN A 372 -5.36 0.69 6.78
CA ASN A 372 -4.01 0.78 6.27
C ASN A 372 -3.70 2.18 5.76
N HIS A 373 -2.48 2.64 6.00
CA HIS A 373 -2.03 3.93 5.51
C HIS A 373 -0.53 4.01 5.30
N ASP A 374 -0.14 4.74 4.24
CA ASP A 374 1.23 4.94 3.80
C ASP A 374 1.54 6.42 3.67
N TRP A 375 2.78 6.78 4.01
CA TRP A 375 3.31 8.15 3.86
C TRP A 375 4.82 8.12 3.64
N ALA A 376 5.38 9.26 3.27
CA ALA A 376 6.81 9.42 3.09
C ALA A 376 7.45 10.16 4.25
N ARG A 377 8.74 9.90 4.45
CA ARG A 377 9.66 10.74 5.21
C ARG A 377 10.74 11.26 4.29
N PHE A 378 11.14 12.50 4.49
CA PHE A 378 12.27 13.11 3.75
C PHE A 378 13.18 13.89 4.70
N TYR A 379 14.43 14.01 4.35
CA TYR A 379 15.42 14.64 5.23
C TYR A 379 15.93 15.96 4.64
N VAL A 380 15.88 17.00 5.46
CA VAL A 380 16.46 18.32 5.12
C VAL A 380 17.19 18.89 6.34
N ALA A 381 18.50 19.11 6.23
CA ALA A 381 19.25 19.79 7.28
C ALA A 381 18.92 21.30 7.30
N PRO A 382 18.72 21.92 8.49
CA PRO A 382 19.00 21.40 9.85
C PRO A 382 17.82 20.65 10.50
N TYR A 383 16.66 20.52 9.86
CA TYR A 383 15.41 20.02 10.43
C TYR A 383 15.42 18.50 10.73
N GLY A 384 16.28 17.74 10.02
CA GLY A 384 16.27 16.29 10.15
C GLY A 384 15.18 15.61 9.31
N TRP A 385 14.63 14.50 9.81
CA TRP A 385 13.55 13.76 9.15
C TRP A 385 12.21 14.47 9.32
N LEU A 386 11.61 14.86 8.22
CA LEU A 386 10.30 15.45 8.09
C LEU A 386 9.33 14.43 7.46
N TYR A 387 8.03 14.74 7.47
CA TYR A 387 6.99 13.89 6.92
C TYR A 387 6.35 14.50 5.67
N ALA A 388 5.84 13.67 4.78
CA ALA A 388 4.98 14.06 3.68
C ALA A 388 3.86 13.06 3.50
N ASP A 389 2.63 13.45 3.87
CA ASP A 389 1.43 12.65 3.62
C ASP A 389 0.67 13.25 2.43
N CYS A 390 1.04 12.81 1.21
CA CYS A 390 0.47 13.35 -0.02
C CYS A 390 -1.02 13.04 -0.16
N SER A 391 -1.50 11.90 0.32
CA SER A 391 -2.90 11.51 0.15
C SER A 391 -3.84 12.28 1.08
N PHE A 392 -3.49 12.46 2.35
CA PHE A 392 -4.23 13.31 3.28
C PHE A 392 -4.11 14.79 2.91
N GLY A 393 -2.92 15.24 2.46
CA GLY A 393 -2.73 16.56 1.91
C GLY A 393 -3.60 16.81 0.68
N GLY A 394 -3.63 15.89 -0.27
CA GLY A 394 -4.49 15.96 -1.45
C GLY A 394 -5.98 15.94 -1.12
N SER A 395 -6.38 15.16 -0.10
CA SER A 395 -7.74 15.20 0.43
C SER A 395 -8.07 16.58 1.01
N ALA A 396 -7.19 17.17 1.82
CA ALA A 396 -7.37 18.51 2.38
C ALA A 396 -7.47 19.58 1.28
N TYR A 397 -6.59 19.53 0.27
CA TYR A 397 -6.63 20.44 -0.87
C TYR A 397 -7.99 20.39 -1.60
N ARG A 398 -8.48 19.20 -1.94
CA ARG A 398 -9.77 19.00 -2.64
C ARG A 398 -10.98 19.41 -1.81
N ASN A 399 -10.88 19.40 -0.48
CA ASN A 399 -11.93 19.87 0.43
C ASN A 399 -11.79 21.37 0.79
N GLY A 400 -10.83 22.10 0.19
CA GLY A 400 -10.62 23.52 0.44
C GLY A 400 -9.96 23.85 1.79
N ASP A 401 -9.45 22.84 2.50
CA ASP A 401 -8.78 22.99 3.80
C ASP A 401 -7.28 23.25 3.59
N LYS A 402 -6.97 24.54 3.40
CA LYS A 402 -5.61 24.99 3.11
C LYS A 402 -4.65 24.74 4.28
N GLU A 403 -5.13 24.88 5.51
CA GLU A 403 -4.29 24.72 6.70
C GLU A 403 -3.81 23.27 6.85
N ARG A 404 -4.74 22.32 6.79
CA ARG A 404 -4.43 20.89 6.85
C ARG A 404 -3.59 20.44 5.64
N TRP A 405 -3.85 20.95 4.43
CA TRP A 405 -3.01 20.69 3.26
C TRP A 405 -1.55 21.10 3.48
N GLN A 406 -1.31 22.31 4.01
CA GLN A 406 0.04 22.81 4.30
C GLN A 406 0.70 22.06 5.45
N TYR A 407 -0.08 21.63 6.45
CA TYR A 407 0.43 20.91 7.62
C TYR A 407 1.03 19.55 7.26
N TYR A 408 0.40 18.77 6.36
CA TYR A 408 0.91 17.46 5.96
C TYR A 408 2.16 17.51 5.07
N PHE A 409 2.68 18.68 4.80
CA PHE A 409 4.05 18.90 4.36
C PHE A 409 4.92 19.25 5.57
N GLY A 410 5.79 18.35 5.95
CA GLY A 410 6.70 18.48 7.09
C GLY A 410 6.23 17.77 8.35
N HIS A 411 4.92 17.59 8.55
CA HIS A 411 4.32 17.13 9.81
C HIS A 411 3.30 16.02 9.61
N LEU A 412 2.96 15.32 10.72
CA LEU A 412 1.84 14.38 10.82
C LEU A 412 1.01 14.65 12.09
N ASP A 413 -0.23 14.19 12.07
CA ASP A 413 -1.06 14.06 13.26
C ASP A 413 -0.70 12.77 14.06
N PRO A 414 -1.12 12.65 15.34
CA PRO A 414 -0.75 11.51 16.19
C PRO A 414 -1.55 10.23 15.90
N PHE A 415 -2.35 10.19 14.84
CA PHE A 415 -3.20 9.04 14.50
C PHE A 415 -2.55 8.09 13.49
N ARG A 416 -1.21 8.10 13.39
CA ARG A 416 -0.42 7.23 12.52
C ARG A 416 0.38 6.22 13.36
N MET A 417 0.10 4.94 13.21
CA MET A 417 0.87 3.86 13.81
C MET A 417 1.82 3.26 12.76
N PRO A 418 3.09 3.66 12.70
CA PRO A 418 4.05 3.04 11.79
C PRO A 418 4.35 1.61 12.23
N ALA A 419 4.29 0.67 11.29
CA ALA A 419 4.76 -0.71 11.44
C ALA A 419 5.98 -0.99 10.52
N ASN A 420 6.16 -0.14 9.50
CA ASN A 420 7.25 -0.23 8.53
C ASN A 420 7.98 1.11 8.42
N SER A 421 9.30 1.08 8.31
CA SER A 421 10.15 2.25 8.10
C SER A 421 10.98 2.19 6.82
N ASP A 422 10.95 1.06 6.13
CA ASP A 422 11.58 0.87 4.83
C ASP A 422 10.65 0.12 3.88
N TYR A 423 10.66 0.58 2.63
CA TYR A 423 9.99 -0.06 1.52
C TYR A 423 10.75 -1.30 1.08
N GLN A 424 10.03 -2.38 0.75
CA GLN A 424 10.63 -3.60 0.21
C GLN A 424 11.74 -4.15 1.12
N PHE A 425 11.36 -4.53 2.34
CA PHE A 425 12.24 -5.18 3.30
C PHE A 425 11.69 -6.57 3.65
N ASP A 426 12.57 -7.58 3.79
CA ASP A 426 12.11 -8.93 4.09
C ASP A 426 11.63 -9.09 5.54
N LEU A 427 10.72 -10.03 5.76
CA LEU A 427 10.26 -10.41 7.09
C LEU A 427 11.27 -11.32 7.78
N TYR A 428 11.31 -11.28 9.10
CA TYR A 428 12.07 -12.23 9.88
C TYR A 428 11.18 -12.94 10.92
N PRO A 429 11.14 -14.28 10.92
CA PRO A 429 11.72 -15.23 9.94
C PRO A 429 11.18 -15.04 8.51
N THR A 430 12.03 -15.32 7.51
CA THR A 430 11.69 -15.19 6.09
C THR A 430 10.58 -16.17 5.69
N LYS A 431 9.65 -15.73 4.86
CA LYS A 431 8.63 -16.58 4.23
C LYS A 431 9.23 -17.44 3.09
N ASN A 432 8.61 -18.58 2.86
CA ASN A 432 8.98 -19.45 1.74
C ASN A 432 8.32 -19.05 0.42
N PHE A 433 7.16 -18.41 0.49
CA PHE A 433 6.35 -17.99 -0.66
C PHE A 433 6.25 -16.49 -0.77
N ILE A 434 5.98 -16.00 -1.99
CA ILE A 434 5.75 -14.58 -2.25
C ILE A 434 4.67 -14.06 -1.30
N ARG A 435 4.96 -12.93 -0.66
CA ARG A 435 4.05 -12.28 0.26
C ARG A 435 2.79 -11.78 -0.45
N GLN A 436 1.70 -11.58 0.30
CA GLN A 436 0.51 -10.87 -0.19
C GLN A 436 0.91 -9.47 -0.65
N ASP A 437 1.64 -8.76 0.19
CA ASP A 437 2.34 -7.54 -0.19
C ASP A 437 3.84 -7.69 0.07
N PRO A 438 4.68 -7.82 -0.98
CA PRO A 438 6.12 -7.98 -0.81
C PRO A 438 6.85 -6.67 -0.47
N TYR A 439 6.17 -5.56 -0.44
CA TYR A 439 6.78 -4.23 -0.27
C TYR A 439 6.63 -3.69 1.15
N ASP A 440 5.48 -3.91 1.78
CA ASP A 440 5.28 -3.54 3.18
C ASP A 440 4.45 -4.59 3.94
N ASN A 441 4.15 -4.34 5.22
CA ASN A 441 3.34 -5.23 6.03
C ASN A 441 2.45 -4.42 6.98
N GLN A 442 1.24 -4.16 6.57
CA GLN A 442 0.24 -3.42 7.33
C GLN A 442 -0.80 -4.31 8.00
N THR A 443 -1.09 -5.47 7.41
CA THR A 443 -2.20 -6.34 7.84
C THR A 443 -1.76 -7.72 8.28
N GLY A 444 -0.52 -8.08 7.97
CA GLY A 444 0.02 -9.40 8.25
C GLY A 444 0.10 -10.32 7.04
N GLU A 445 0.87 -11.38 7.21
CA GLU A 445 1.20 -12.36 6.18
C GLU A 445 1.07 -13.77 6.73
N ALA A 446 0.60 -14.70 5.91
CA ALA A 446 0.49 -16.09 6.32
C ALA A 446 0.91 -17.05 5.20
N GLU A 447 1.36 -18.26 5.59
CA GLU A 447 1.69 -19.33 4.66
C GLU A 447 1.50 -20.70 5.32
N TYR A 448 1.13 -21.69 4.51
CA TYR A 448 1.31 -23.11 4.83
C TYR A 448 2.70 -23.60 4.38
N GLU A 449 3.03 -24.84 4.66
CA GLU A 449 4.28 -25.45 4.21
C GLU A 449 4.36 -25.59 2.67
N ASP A 450 3.23 -25.62 1.98
CA ASP A 450 3.11 -25.86 0.54
C ASP A 450 2.61 -24.68 -0.27
N ARG A 451 2.12 -23.58 0.37
CA ARG A 451 1.66 -22.38 -0.35
C ARG A 451 1.59 -21.13 0.54
N GLY A 452 1.76 -19.97 -0.08
CA GLY A 452 1.39 -18.69 0.53
C GLY A 452 -0.12 -18.53 0.65
N LEU A 453 -0.59 -17.81 1.68
CA LEU A 453 -1.98 -17.39 1.84
C LEU A 453 -2.16 -15.94 1.38
N TYR A 454 -3.36 -15.62 0.89
CA TYR A 454 -3.70 -14.30 0.37
C TYR A 454 -4.97 -13.78 1.04
N LEU A 455 -5.35 -12.54 0.78
CA LEU A 455 -6.52 -11.89 1.39
C LEU A 455 -7.83 -12.69 1.27
N SER A 456 -7.97 -13.50 0.23
CA SER A 456 -9.12 -14.41 0.08
C SER A 456 -9.13 -15.59 1.07
N ASP A 457 -7.98 -15.95 1.62
CA ASP A 457 -7.79 -17.11 2.50
C ASP A 457 -8.03 -16.79 3.99
N TYR A 458 -8.12 -15.51 4.37
CA TYR A 458 -8.30 -15.10 5.76
C TYR A 458 -9.13 -13.81 5.88
N ASP A 459 -9.71 -13.59 7.06
CA ASP A 459 -10.33 -12.32 7.46
C ASP A 459 -9.36 -11.54 8.37
N LEU A 460 -9.27 -10.24 8.14
CA LEU A 460 -8.51 -9.33 9.00
C LEU A 460 -9.37 -8.86 10.16
N HIS A 461 -8.74 -8.68 11.32
CA HIS A 461 -9.33 -8.12 12.51
C HIS A 461 -8.54 -6.90 12.95
N LEU A 462 -9.18 -5.73 12.94
CA LEU A 462 -8.65 -4.47 13.44
C LEU A 462 -9.66 -3.89 14.40
N GLU A 463 -9.29 -3.78 15.68
CA GLU A 463 -10.19 -3.31 16.74
C GLU A 463 -9.49 -2.26 17.59
N VAL A 464 -10.14 -1.10 17.74
CA VAL A 464 -9.71 -0.03 18.63
C VAL A 464 -10.35 -0.26 19.99
N MET A 465 -9.56 -0.62 20.98
CA MET A 465 -10.02 -0.84 22.36
C MET A 465 -10.08 0.47 23.15
N GLU A 466 -9.09 1.34 22.97
CA GLU A 466 -9.02 2.65 23.62
C GLU A 466 -8.17 3.61 22.82
N ILE A 467 -8.61 4.88 22.73
CA ILE A 467 -7.81 6.04 22.32
C ILE A 467 -7.96 7.10 23.39
N LYS A 468 -6.87 7.57 23.96
CA LYS A 468 -6.88 8.52 25.06
C LYS A 468 -5.80 9.58 24.89
N LYS A 469 -6.20 10.84 24.95
CA LYS A 469 -5.25 11.94 24.93
C LYS A 469 -4.38 11.94 26.18
N ILE A 470 -3.07 12.15 25.98
CA ILE A 470 -2.10 12.31 27.08
C ILE A 470 -1.98 13.82 27.36
N ASN A 471 -2.25 14.22 28.59
CA ASN A 471 -2.03 15.58 29.06
C ASN A 471 -0.62 15.69 29.64
N TYR A 472 0.13 16.70 29.20
CA TYR A 472 1.48 17.02 29.68
C TYR A 472 1.43 18.26 30.57
#